data_3948dca6692ded385739963a26ac2f50
#
_entry.id   3948dca6692ded385739963a26ac2f50
#
_cell.length_a   1.000
_cell.length_b   1.000
_cell.length_c   1.000
_cell.angle_alpha   90.00
_cell.angle_beta   90.00
_cell.angle_gamma   90.00
#
_symmetry.space_group_name_H-M   'P 1'
#
loop_
_entity.id
_entity.type
_entity.pdbx_description
1 polymer ?
#
loop_
_entity_poly.entity_id
_entity_poly.type
_entity_poly.pdbx_seq_one_letter_code
_entity_poly.pdbx_strand_id
1 'polypeptide(L)' 'MKKEQFIKNLRYSLRKLKKDEREKYLAYYEEIISDMIENGVSEEEAVAHQGETKKIAEEILRENAVKKRVQNWTG' A
#
# COMPACT_ATOMS: atom_id res chain seq x y z
N MET A 1 10.83 7.33 -9.26
CA MET A 1 10.94 6.86 -7.87
C MET A 1 11.23 5.37 -7.87
N LYS A 2 12.15 4.94 -7.07
CA LYS A 2 12.50 3.53 -6.97
C LYS A 2 11.59 2.80 -5.98
N LYS A 3 11.51 1.47 -6.13
CA LYS A 3 10.66 0.63 -5.28
C LYS A 3 10.92 0.85 -3.78
N GLU A 4 12.17 0.87 -3.37
CA GLU A 4 12.51 1.09 -1.96
C GLU A 4 11.97 2.41 -1.43
N GLN A 5 12.08 3.46 -2.22
CA GLN A 5 11.61 4.78 -1.84
C GLN A 5 10.08 4.77 -1.73
N PHE A 6 9.42 4.13 -2.68
CA PHE A 6 7.96 4.01 -2.68
C PHE A 6 7.47 3.27 -1.43
N ILE A 7 8.08 2.12 -1.13
CA ILE A 7 7.69 1.31 0.04
C ILE A 7 7.93 2.08 1.33
N LYS A 8 9.05 2.80 1.41
CA LYS A 8 9.37 3.61 2.58
C LYS A 8 8.34 4.72 2.79
N ASN A 9 7.98 5.41 1.70
CA ASN A 9 6.99 6.47 1.75
C ASN A 9 5.61 5.93 2.14
N LEU A 10 5.24 4.79 1.58
CA LEU A 10 3.96 4.16 1.88
C LEU A 10 3.91 3.72 3.34
N ARG A 11 5.01 3.16 3.84
CA ARG A 11 5.11 2.77 5.25
C ARG A 11 4.86 3.96 6.17
N TYR A 12 5.45 5.09 5.85
CA TYR A 12 5.25 6.31 6.63
C TYR A 12 3.80 6.76 6.58
N SER A 13 3.21 6.73 5.39
CA SER A 13 1.81 7.14 5.20
C SER A 13 0.83 6.22 5.92
N LEU A 14 1.23 4.97 6.15
CA LEU A 14 0.40 3.98 6.84
C LEU A 14 0.79 3.79 8.30
N ARG A 15 1.55 4.72 8.88
CA ARG A 15 2.06 4.58 10.25
C ARG A 15 0.96 4.46 11.31
N LYS A 16 -0.25 4.90 10.99
CA LYS A 16 -1.40 4.82 11.91
C LYS A 16 -1.99 3.41 11.98
N LEU A 17 -1.70 2.57 11.00
CA LEU A 17 -2.16 1.20 11.02
C LEU A 17 -1.33 0.36 11.98
N LYS A 18 -1.92 -0.74 12.46
CA LYS A 18 -1.18 -1.72 13.23
C LYS A 18 -0.09 -2.32 12.35
N LYS A 19 1.01 -2.71 12.96
CA LYS A 19 2.16 -3.23 12.26
C LYS A 19 1.81 -4.37 11.31
N ASP A 20 1.01 -5.32 11.78
CA ASP A 20 0.62 -6.49 10.99
C ASP A 20 -0.13 -6.09 9.71
N GLU A 21 -1.08 -5.19 9.84
CA GLU A 21 -1.85 -4.72 8.70
C GLU A 21 -1.00 -3.90 7.75
N ARG A 22 -0.18 -3.01 8.30
CA ARG A 22 0.72 -2.19 7.50
C ARG A 22 1.65 -3.05 6.65
N GLU A 23 2.30 -4.05 7.27
CA GLU A 23 3.24 -4.91 6.55
C GLU A 23 2.54 -5.74 5.47
N LYS A 24 1.29 -6.11 5.70
CA LYS A 24 0.48 -6.83 4.72
C LYS A 24 0.29 -6.00 3.45
N TYR A 25 -0.07 -4.73 3.60
CA TYR A 25 -0.24 -3.83 2.45
C TYR A 25 1.07 -3.55 1.75
N LEU A 26 2.14 -3.37 2.52
CA LEU A 26 3.46 -3.13 1.94
C LEU A 26 3.93 -4.32 1.12
N ALA A 27 3.74 -5.52 1.63
CA ALA A 27 4.08 -6.75 0.91
C ALA A 27 3.28 -6.88 -0.39
N TYR A 28 2.00 -6.52 -0.33
CA TYR A 28 1.12 -6.56 -1.49
C TYR A 28 1.65 -5.67 -2.63
N TYR A 29 1.96 -4.41 -2.32
CA TYR A 29 2.46 -3.49 -3.33
C TYR A 29 3.86 -3.85 -3.81
N GLU A 30 4.71 -4.35 -2.94
CA GLU A 30 6.03 -4.81 -3.32
C GLU A 30 5.95 -5.94 -4.33
N GLU A 31 5.04 -6.88 -4.10
CA GLU A 31 4.83 -8.01 -4.99
C GLU A 31 4.34 -7.56 -6.36
N ILE A 32 3.37 -6.64 -6.40
CA ILE A 32 2.85 -6.11 -7.67
C ILE A 32 3.96 -5.44 -8.47
N ILE A 33 4.75 -4.60 -7.82
CA ILE A 33 5.85 -3.89 -8.48
C ILE A 33 6.88 -4.89 -8.99
N SER A 34 7.23 -5.88 -8.19
CA SER A 34 8.20 -6.90 -8.59
C SER A 34 7.71 -7.71 -9.78
N ASP A 35 6.44 -8.08 -9.81
CA ASP A 35 5.84 -8.80 -10.93
C ASP A 35 5.90 -7.97 -12.22
N MET A 36 5.62 -6.69 -12.13
CA MET A 36 5.68 -5.80 -13.29
C MET A 36 7.11 -5.71 -13.84
N ILE A 37 8.09 -5.62 -12.95
CA ILE A 37 9.51 -5.59 -13.34
C ILE A 37 9.89 -6.89 -14.03
N GLU A 38 9.46 -8.03 -13.51
CA GLU A 38 9.71 -9.34 -14.12
C GLU A 38 9.09 -9.44 -15.51
N ASN A 39 7.97 -8.76 -15.73
CA ASN A 39 7.30 -8.76 -17.03
C ASN A 39 7.83 -7.69 -17.99
N GLY A 40 8.97 -7.07 -17.67
CA GLY A 40 9.66 -6.17 -18.56
C GLY A 40 9.35 -4.69 -18.36
N VAL A 41 8.57 -4.34 -17.34
CA VAL A 41 8.28 -2.93 -17.03
C VAL A 41 9.45 -2.37 -16.21
N SER A 42 9.87 -1.14 -16.51
CA SER A 42 10.94 -0.53 -15.74
C SER A 42 10.49 -0.29 -14.30
N GLU A 43 11.45 -0.26 -13.39
CA GLU A 43 11.13 -0.03 -11.97
C GLU A 43 10.38 1.27 -11.77
N GLU A 44 10.82 2.35 -12.41
CA GLU A 44 10.16 3.65 -12.29
C GLU A 44 8.73 3.62 -12.80
N GLU A 45 8.49 2.97 -13.92
CA GLU A 45 7.14 2.84 -14.47
C GLU A 45 6.26 1.98 -13.58
N ALA A 46 6.80 0.88 -13.07
CA ALA A 46 6.06 -0.02 -12.18
C ALA A 46 5.61 0.73 -10.93
N VAL A 47 6.50 1.53 -10.34
CA VAL A 47 6.18 2.34 -9.17
C VAL A 47 5.16 3.43 -9.51
N ALA A 48 5.37 4.13 -10.62
CA ALA A 48 4.46 5.20 -11.05
C ALA A 48 3.05 4.68 -11.31
N HIS A 49 2.94 3.44 -11.78
CA HIS A 49 1.65 2.81 -12.04
C HIS A 49 0.81 2.66 -10.78
N GLN A 50 1.44 2.54 -9.62
CA GLN A 50 0.73 2.41 -8.35
C GLN A 50 0.09 3.72 -7.87
N GLY A 51 0.59 4.86 -8.36
CA GLY A 51 0.10 6.16 -7.95
C GLY A 51 0.82 6.71 -6.72
N GLU A 52 0.28 7.79 -6.18
CA GLU A 52 0.89 8.46 -5.03
C GLU A 52 0.62 7.69 -3.74
N THR A 53 1.66 7.54 -2.92
CA THR A 53 1.55 6.83 -1.66
C THR A 53 0.52 7.47 -0.73
N LYS A 54 0.41 8.79 -0.77
CA LYS A 54 -0.57 9.52 0.05
C LYS A 54 -2.01 9.12 -0.29
N LYS A 55 -2.32 9.02 -1.57
CA LYS A 55 -3.66 8.62 -2.00
C LYS A 55 -3.95 7.17 -1.68
N ILE A 56 -2.96 6.31 -1.88
CA ILE A 56 -3.08 4.89 -1.56
C ILE A 56 -3.38 4.74 -0.06
N ALA A 57 -2.63 5.46 0.76
CA ALA A 57 -2.81 5.41 2.22
C ALA A 57 -4.20 5.90 2.62
N GLU A 58 -4.68 6.98 2.00
CA GLU A 58 -6.01 7.50 2.29
C GLU A 58 -7.10 6.46 2.02
N GLU A 59 -7.00 5.76 0.90
CA GLU A 59 -7.95 4.72 0.54
C GLU A 59 -7.90 3.55 1.50
N ILE A 60 -6.70 3.12 1.86
CA ILE A 60 -6.51 2.01 2.80
C ILE A 60 -7.07 2.36 4.17
N LEU A 61 -6.78 3.55 4.66
CA LEU A 61 -7.26 3.99 5.96
C LEU A 61 -8.79 4.13 5.98
N ARG A 62 -9.36 4.57 4.87
CA ARG A 62 -10.80 4.68 4.72
C ARG A 62 -11.45 3.30 4.76
N GLU A 63 -10.94 2.35 4.00
CA GLU A 63 -11.45 0.98 4.00
C GLU A 63 -11.34 0.33 5.36
N ASN A 64 -10.22 0.54 6.03
CA ASN A 64 -9.99 -0.03 7.35
C ASN A 64 -10.99 0.53 8.38
N ALA A 65 -11.29 1.82 8.29
CA ALA A 65 -12.27 2.46 9.15
C ALA A 65 -13.68 1.90 8.90
N VAL A 66 -14.02 1.68 7.62
CA VAL A 66 -15.31 1.09 7.25
C VAL A 66 -15.44 -0.33 7.78
N LYS A 67 -14.38 -1.13 7.65
CA LYS A 67 -14.36 -2.50 8.17
C LYS A 67 -14.57 -2.53 9.69
N LYS A 68 -13.93 -1.62 10.41
CA LYS A 68 -14.09 -1.52 11.85
C LYS A 68 -15.54 -1.15 12.23
N ARG A 69 -16.15 -0.27 11.45
CA ARG A 69 -17.55 0.10 11.65
C ARG A 69 -18.46 -1.09 11.47
N VAL A 70 -18.25 -1.85 10.40
CA VAL A 70 -19.04 -3.03 10.09
C VAL A 70 -18.93 -4.06 11.20
N GLN A 71 -17.72 -4.28 11.70
CA GLN A 71 -17.47 -5.21 12.79
C GLN A 71 -18.19 -4.79 14.08
N ASN A 72 -18.15 -3.51 14.39
CA ASN A 72 -18.84 -2.98 15.56
C ASN A 72 -20.36 -3.10 15.43
N TRP A 73 -20.83 -3.02 14.21
CA TRP A 73 -22.27 -3.07 13.95
C TRP A 73 -22.83 -4.47 14.10
N THR A 74 -22.06 -5.48 13.74
CA THR A 74 -22.49 -6.87 13.84
C THR A 74 -22.28 -7.46 15.22
N GLY A 75 -21.51 -6.80 16.04
CA GLY A 75 -21.30 -7.19 17.43
C GLY A 75 -22.38 -6.63 18.32
#